data_8367c4c2864f07119d2c1ef97874db5e
#
_entry.id   8367c4c2864f07119d2c1ef97874db5e
#
_cell.length_a   1.000
_cell.length_b   1.000
_cell.length_c   1.000
_cell.angle_alpha   90.00
_cell.angle_beta   90.00
_cell.angle_gamma   90.00
#
_symmetry.space_group_name_H-M   'P 1'
#
loop_
_entity.id
_entity.type
_entity.pdbx_description
1 polymer ?
#
loop_
_entity_poly.entity_id
_entity_poly.type
_entity_poly.pdbx_seq_one_letter_code
_entity_poly.pdbx_strand_id
1 'polypeptide(L)'
;MNAEVAGGMRLTLKIPPESRNWVLNRGGMAMGSAVTREPAARRRTLWRFIGSRSAPLALAACLLLPAADHGFAAGLLGGSHTGGSLPSVAPLPMPGTGSFPALGSGSTPDTGTILGPSLSIPLSTPTVGPLNDPLAAVPNIGSGLPLAVSPELKDLSKNVRNLQPAGDAGRPIRRGFVLPAAGERRFVADEVVLDIPNIPAPALDAIAKRHRLTLIGSRGLALTGHTLYRWRIEDGRPVADVIRALAGEQRLSAAQPNFTFTLQEASSPTEGDPAQYAVAKLRLAEAHRLANGDNVLVAVIDSGIDVSHPELAGVVAASYDAITGDVEPHLHGTAIAGVIAAHGKLIGVAPRVRLLAIRAFGAGAEQQGTTFRIVEGLDWAVEHGARVVNMSFAGPADPALEAALAKARKKGLVLIAAAGNAGPKSPPLYPAADPNVIAVTATDVDDHLFAGANRGSYIALAAPGVDILTPAPHAAMQLSTGTSVAAAHVSGIAALLLERKPSLRPDEVRRILLSSARHLGAKPRDNEYGAGIADALDAVSALAPKSAEK
;
A
#
# COMPACT_ATOMS: atom_id res chain seq x y z
N MET A 1 9.53 -44.92 20.24
CA MET A 1 9.74 -45.21 18.82
C MET A 1 11.17 -45.63 18.63
N ASN A 2 11.43 -46.79 18.10
CA ASN A 2 12.79 -47.27 17.81
C ASN A 2 13.07 -47.07 16.32
N ALA A 3 14.16 -46.39 15.99
CA ALA A 3 14.66 -46.30 14.62
C ALA A 3 16.10 -46.85 14.59
N GLU A 4 16.38 -47.78 13.67
CA GLU A 4 17.71 -48.32 13.41
C GLU A 4 18.36 -47.55 12.27
N VAL A 5 19.57 -47.06 12.52
CA VAL A 5 20.41 -46.39 11.51
C VAL A 5 21.57 -47.28 11.17
N ALA A 6 21.86 -47.46 9.90
CA ALA A 6 22.95 -48.32 9.42
C ALA A 6 24.30 -47.92 10.07
N GLY A 7 24.87 -48.80 10.88
CA GLY A 7 26.09 -48.58 11.65
C GLY A 7 26.02 -49.03 13.10
N GLY A 8 24.93 -49.66 13.54
CA GLY A 8 24.90 -50.38 14.82
C GLY A 8 24.66 -49.52 16.07
N MET A 9 24.23 -48.26 15.95
CA MET A 9 23.96 -47.40 17.11
C MET A 9 22.44 -47.34 17.35
N ARG A 10 21.97 -47.84 18.49
CA ARG A 10 20.55 -47.79 18.92
C ARG A 10 20.31 -46.50 19.70
N LEU A 11 19.49 -45.64 19.16
CA LEU A 11 18.99 -44.45 19.85
C LEU A 11 17.57 -44.69 20.38
N THR A 12 17.40 -44.63 21.69
CA THR A 12 16.09 -44.75 22.35
C THR A 12 15.65 -43.38 22.79
N LEU A 13 14.65 -42.81 22.14
CA LEU A 13 13.99 -41.57 22.56
C LEU A 13 12.85 -41.88 23.50
N LYS A 14 12.96 -41.49 24.77
CA LYS A 14 11.86 -41.49 25.75
C LYS A 14 11.09 -40.19 25.64
N ILE A 15 9.85 -40.28 25.16
CA ILE A 15 8.91 -39.17 25.13
C ILE A 15 8.02 -39.23 26.38
N PRO A 16 7.88 -38.15 27.16
CA PRO A 16 7.02 -38.11 28.34
C PRO A 16 5.54 -38.23 27.98
N PRO A 17 4.68 -38.81 28.83
CA PRO A 17 3.29 -39.15 28.52
C PRO A 17 2.32 -37.98 28.35
N GLU A 18 2.74 -36.74 28.52
CA GLU A 18 1.87 -35.55 28.48
C GLU A 18 1.68 -34.89 27.09
N SER A 19 2.26 -35.48 26.04
CA SER A 19 2.17 -34.94 24.65
C SER A 19 1.28 -35.81 23.73
N ARG A 20 0.18 -36.33 24.22
CA ARG A 20 -0.75 -37.14 23.42
C ARG A 20 -1.93 -36.33 22.93
N ASN A 21 -1.73 -35.46 21.92
CA ASN A 21 -2.83 -35.05 21.03
C ASN A 21 -2.24 -34.63 19.66
N TRP A 22 -1.96 -35.64 18.87
CA TRP A 22 -1.63 -35.47 17.46
C TRP A 22 -2.76 -36.06 16.61
N VAL A 23 -3.37 -35.24 15.79
CA VAL A 23 -4.32 -35.70 14.78
C VAL A 23 -3.60 -35.68 13.44
N LEU A 24 -3.35 -36.86 12.89
CA LEU A 24 -2.85 -37.01 11.52
C LEU A 24 -4.00 -36.83 10.55
N ASN A 25 -3.98 -35.76 9.78
CA ASN A 25 -4.85 -35.60 8.62
C ASN A 25 -4.07 -35.94 7.35
N ARG A 26 -4.70 -36.62 6.43
CA ARG A 26 -4.06 -37.07 5.17
C ARG A 26 -3.70 -35.81 4.34
N GLY A 27 -2.42 -35.49 4.30
CA GLY A 27 -1.93 -34.42 3.43
C GLY A 27 -0.95 -33.40 4.04
N GLY A 28 -0.56 -33.49 5.34
CA GLY A 28 0.43 -32.54 5.87
C GLY A 28 0.54 -32.56 7.39
N MET A 29 1.71 -32.26 7.92
CA MET A 29 1.94 -32.06 9.35
C MET A 29 1.48 -30.66 9.77
N ALA A 30 0.50 -30.54 10.63
CA ALA A 30 0.15 -29.29 11.30
C ALA A 30 0.65 -29.32 12.74
N MET A 31 1.42 -28.32 13.17
CA MET A 31 1.74 -28.07 14.58
C MET A 31 0.66 -27.21 15.20
N GLY A 32 -0.08 -27.74 16.14
CA GLY A 32 -0.98 -26.97 17.01
C GLY A 32 -0.26 -26.62 18.30
N SER A 33 -0.10 -25.33 18.62
CA SER A 33 0.42 -24.85 19.90
C SER A 33 -0.73 -24.61 20.88
N ALA A 34 -0.78 -25.40 21.94
CA ALA A 34 -1.56 -25.07 23.12
C ALA A 34 -0.69 -24.22 24.07
N VAL A 35 -1.04 -22.95 24.25
CA VAL A 35 -0.41 -22.04 25.22
C VAL A 35 -1.12 -22.23 26.56
N THR A 36 -0.50 -22.97 27.48
CA THR A 36 -0.81 -22.85 28.91
C THR A 36 0.14 -21.85 29.55
N ARG A 37 -0.41 -20.86 30.20
CA ARG A 37 0.33 -19.83 30.98
C ARG A 37 0.94 -20.50 32.22
N GLU A 38 2.27 -20.54 32.30
CA GLU A 38 2.99 -20.72 33.54
C GLU A 38 3.80 -19.48 33.92
N PRO A 39 3.97 -19.19 35.25
CA PRO A 39 4.60 -17.95 35.70
C PRO A 39 6.12 -17.96 35.52
N ALA A 40 6.66 -16.76 35.28
CA ALA A 40 7.99 -16.41 34.76
C ALA A 40 9.24 -16.86 35.60
N ALA A 41 9.11 -17.66 36.65
CA ALA A 41 10.21 -17.92 37.55
C ALA A 41 11.09 -19.17 37.26
N ARG A 42 10.73 -20.01 36.29
CA ARG A 42 11.48 -21.27 36.01
C ARG A 42 12.22 -21.31 34.67
N ARG A 43 12.28 -20.22 33.89
CA ARG A 43 12.97 -20.21 32.57
C ARG A 43 14.47 -19.94 32.60
N ARG A 44 15.09 -19.69 33.75
CA ARG A 44 16.55 -19.36 33.80
C ARG A 44 17.48 -20.56 33.89
N THR A 45 17.00 -21.76 34.13
CA THR A 45 17.87 -22.91 34.40
C THR A 45 18.08 -23.83 33.16
N LEU A 46 17.28 -23.69 32.09
CA LEU A 46 17.36 -24.60 30.91
C LEU A 46 18.34 -24.14 29.83
N TRP A 47 18.82 -22.89 29.82
CA TRP A 47 19.70 -22.34 28.77
C TRP A 47 21.21 -22.42 29.08
N ARG A 48 21.59 -22.87 30.29
CA ARG A 48 23.01 -22.98 30.66
C ARG A 48 23.67 -24.30 30.32
N PHE A 49 22.95 -25.30 29.79
CA PHE A 49 23.50 -26.64 29.48
C PHE A 49 23.76 -26.90 27.99
N ILE A 50 23.49 -25.93 27.09
CA ILE A 50 23.73 -26.09 25.63
C ILE A 50 24.93 -25.26 25.16
N GLY A 51 25.77 -24.85 26.06
CA GLY A 51 26.93 -23.98 25.77
C GLY A 51 28.28 -24.68 25.77
N SER A 52 28.40 -25.94 25.37
CA SER A 52 29.72 -26.56 25.16
C SER A 52 29.72 -27.63 24.07
N ARG A 53 30.24 -27.25 22.94
CA ARG A 53 31.04 -28.09 21.98
C ARG A 53 30.37 -29.25 21.20
N SER A 54 29.06 -29.30 20.99
CA SER A 54 28.50 -30.34 20.11
C SER A 54 27.40 -29.85 19.14
N ALA A 55 27.38 -28.58 18.82
CA ALA A 55 26.39 -27.97 17.90
C ALA A 55 26.53 -28.32 16.39
N PRO A 56 27.66 -28.76 15.84
CA PRO A 56 27.74 -29.04 14.39
C PRO A 56 27.11 -30.38 13.96
N LEU A 57 26.88 -31.32 14.88
CA LEU A 57 26.33 -32.64 14.52
C LEU A 57 24.82 -32.74 14.52
N ALA A 58 24.12 -31.84 15.21
CA ALA A 58 22.65 -31.85 15.24
C ALA A 58 22.02 -31.20 13.98
N LEU A 59 22.73 -30.28 13.32
CA LEU A 59 22.24 -29.63 12.10
C LEU A 59 22.44 -30.48 10.83
N ALA A 60 23.43 -31.38 10.83
CA ALA A 60 23.71 -32.29 9.70
C ALA A 60 22.68 -33.44 9.59
N ALA A 61 22.02 -33.80 10.69
CA ALA A 61 21.05 -34.88 10.69
C ALA A 61 19.68 -34.51 10.11
N CYS A 62 19.35 -33.20 10.01
CA CYS A 62 18.11 -32.74 9.40
C CYS A 62 18.17 -32.53 7.87
N LEU A 63 19.39 -32.61 7.28
CA LEU A 63 19.59 -32.35 5.85
C LEU A 63 19.83 -33.63 5.00
N LEU A 64 19.75 -34.84 5.61
CA LEU A 64 19.91 -36.10 4.90
C LEU A 64 18.69 -37.00 5.09
N LEU A 65 17.55 -36.60 4.54
CA LEU A 65 16.49 -37.50 4.17
C LEU A 65 16.50 -37.64 2.64
N PRO A 66 16.72 -38.85 2.09
CA PRO A 66 16.72 -39.05 0.65
C PRO A 66 15.30 -38.90 0.09
N ALA A 67 15.19 -38.19 -1.00
CA ALA A 67 14.04 -38.20 -1.88
C ALA A 67 13.82 -39.66 -2.34
N ALA A 68 12.62 -40.18 -2.15
CA ALA A 68 12.26 -41.50 -2.61
C ALA A 68 12.25 -41.54 -4.14
N ASP A 69 13.09 -42.40 -4.67
CA ASP A 69 13.13 -42.80 -6.07
C ASP A 69 11.77 -43.28 -6.57
N HIS A 70 11.34 -42.71 -7.67
CA HIS A 70 10.46 -43.37 -8.59
C HIS A 70 11.30 -43.89 -9.76
N GLY A 71 11.74 -45.12 -9.61
CA GLY A 71 12.42 -45.88 -10.62
C GLY A 71 11.55 -46.17 -11.84
N PHE A 72 12.02 -45.73 -13.00
CA PHE A 72 11.59 -46.27 -14.28
C PHE A 72 12.41 -47.56 -14.55
N ALA A 73 11.74 -48.70 -14.56
CA ALA A 73 12.32 -49.96 -15.01
C ALA A 73 12.41 -49.95 -16.54
N ALA A 74 13.62 -49.98 -17.04
CA ALA A 74 13.90 -50.32 -18.44
C ALA A 74 13.88 -51.84 -18.62
N GLY A 75 12.87 -52.34 -19.31
CA GLY A 75 12.82 -53.74 -19.79
C GLY A 75 13.35 -53.81 -21.22
N LEU A 76 14.49 -54.39 -21.39
CA LEU A 76 15.01 -54.87 -22.67
C LEU A 76 14.26 -56.17 -23.04
N LEU A 77 13.65 -56.24 -24.24
CA LEU A 77 13.66 -57.41 -25.13
C LEU A 77 13.15 -57.00 -26.52
N GLY A 78 13.89 -57.44 -27.54
CA GLY A 78 13.79 -57.11 -28.92
C GLY A 78 12.60 -57.72 -29.69
N GLY A 79 12.36 -57.18 -30.84
CA GLY A 79 11.41 -57.71 -31.85
C GLY A 79 11.31 -56.75 -33.03
N SER A 80 11.84 -57.23 -34.13
CA SER A 80 11.94 -56.65 -35.46
C SER A 80 10.60 -56.42 -36.13
N HIS A 81 10.62 -55.47 -37.06
CA HIS A 81 9.92 -55.37 -38.38
C HIS A 81 8.82 -54.30 -38.55
N THR A 82 9.11 -53.62 -39.67
CA THR A 82 8.26 -53.05 -40.72
C THR A 82 7.73 -51.65 -40.54
N GLY A 83 8.29 -50.83 -41.33
CA GLY A 83 7.96 -49.70 -42.21
C GLY A 83 6.57 -49.09 -42.08
N GLY A 84 6.58 -47.82 -41.80
CA GLY A 84 5.44 -46.93 -41.93
C GLY A 84 5.93 -45.49 -41.98
N SER A 85 5.97 -44.93 -43.18
CA SER A 85 6.37 -43.57 -43.48
C SER A 85 5.46 -42.54 -42.84
N LEU A 86 6.04 -41.60 -42.10
CA LEU A 86 5.38 -40.38 -41.64
C LEU A 86 5.30 -39.36 -42.78
N PRO A 87 4.22 -38.61 -42.94
CA PRO A 87 4.12 -37.55 -43.96
C PRO A 87 4.95 -36.33 -43.55
N SER A 88 5.74 -35.87 -44.50
CA SER A 88 6.51 -34.63 -44.53
C SER A 88 5.59 -33.41 -44.42
N VAL A 89 5.83 -32.56 -43.45
CA VAL A 89 5.22 -31.22 -43.36
C VAL A 89 6.15 -30.25 -44.11
N ALA A 90 5.63 -29.64 -45.16
CA ALA A 90 6.32 -28.61 -45.96
C ALA A 90 6.51 -27.32 -45.19
N PRO A 91 7.63 -26.59 -45.37
CA PRO A 91 7.82 -25.30 -44.74
C PRO A 91 7.07 -24.20 -45.49
N LEU A 92 6.47 -23.26 -44.73
CA LEU A 92 5.83 -22.06 -45.24
C LEU A 92 6.86 -21.07 -45.84
N PRO A 93 6.53 -20.32 -46.90
CA PRO A 93 7.47 -19.41 -47.55
C PRO A 93 7.67 -18.11 -46.77
N MET A 94 8.93 -17.71 -46.67
CA MET A 94 9.35 -16.39 -46.18
C MET A 94 9.07 -15.31 -47.26
N PRO A 95 8.63 -14.08 -46.87
CA PRO A 95 8.48 -12.99 -47.86
C PRO A 95 9.85 -12.39 -48.23
N GLY A 96 9.97 -12.12 -49.52
CA GLY A 96 11.19 -11.73 -50.21
C GLY A 96 11.73 -10.35 -49.79
N THR A 97 13.05 -10.30 -49.87
CA THR A 97 13.87 -9.09 -49.83
C THR A 97 13.65 -8.23 -51.06
N GLY A 98 13.04 -7.06 -50.88
CA GLY A 98 12.96 -6.02 -51.90
C GLY A 98 14.14 -5.05 -51.78
N SER A 99 14.91 -4.97 -52.87
CA SER A 99 16.06 -4.09 -53.02
C SER A 99 15.67 -2.61 -53.08
N PHE A 100 16.44 -1.78 -52.37
CA PHE A 100 16.39 -0.32 -52.50
C PHE A 100 17.23 0.17 -53.70
N PRO A 101 16.75 1.13 -54.51
CA PRO A 101 17.61 1.83 -55.46
C PRO A 101 18.26 3.07 -54.83
N ALA A 102 19.46 3.37 -55.32
CA ALA A 102 20.40 4.37 -54.84
C ALA A 102 19.96 5.82 -55.11
N LEU A 103 20.48 6.71 -54.28
CA LEU A 103 20.41 8.16 -54.31
C LEU A 103 20.99 8.78 -55.59
N GLY A 104 20.22 9.69 -56.20
CA GLY A 104 20.67 10.65 -57.18
C GLY A 104 20.64 12.06 -56.59
N SER A 105 21.75 12.74 -56.68
CA SER A 105 21.96 14.13 -56.31
C SER A 105 21.36 15.09 -57.33
N GLY A 106 20.74 16.20 -56.90
CA GLY A 106 20.38 17.27 -57.85
C GLY A 106 19.56 18.41 -57.25
N SER A 107 20.26 19.52 -56.95
CA SER A 107 19.90 20.94 -57.13
C SER A 107 18.50 21.47 -56.77
N THR A 108 18.51 22.50 -55.95
CA THR A 108 17.49 23.59 -55.81
C THR A 108 17.29 24.32 -57.13
N PRO A 109 16.10 24.87 -57.48
CA PRO A 109 15.77 26.22 -56.99
C PRO A 109 14.26 26.55 -56.81
N ASP A 110 14.08 27.63 -56.08
CA ASP A 110 13.17 28.77 -56.32
C ASP A 110 11.69 28.72 -55.89
N THR A 111 11.44 29.72 -55.12
CA THR A 111 10.26 30.53 -54.81
C THR A 111 8.97 30.31 -55.60
N GLY A 112 7.86 30.15 -54.87
CA GLY A 112 6.51 30.21 -55.41
C GLY A 112 5.46 30.45 -54.34
N THR A 113 5.15 31.72 -54.11
CA THR A 113 4.05 32.25 -53.30
C THR A 113 2.70 31.79 -53.84
N ILE A 114 1.86 31.16 -53.00
CA ILE A 114 0.42 31.09 -53.29
C ILE A 114 -0.34 31.46 -52.02
N LEU A 115 -1.06 32.57 -52.11
CA LEU A 115 -2.03 33.13 -51.18
C LEU A 115 -3.31 32.28 -51.15
N GLY A 116 -3.82 32.04 -49.96
CA GLY A 116 -5.17 31.54 -49.71
C GLY A 116 -5.68 31.99 -48.36
N PRO A 117 -6.98 32.20 -48.12
CA PRO A 117 -7.49 33.39 -47.41
C PRO A 117 -7.53 33.24 -45.87
N SER A 118 -7.17 34.35 -45.22
CA SER A 118 -7.29 34.63 -43.79
C SER A 118 -8.75 34.78 -43.39
N LEU A 119 -9.19 34.02 -42.38
CA LEU A 119 -10.39 34.33 -41.59
C LEU A 119 -9.96 35.13 -40.38
N SER A 120 -10.26 36.40 -40.36
CA SER A 120 -10.06 37.32 -39.27
C SER A 120 -11.28 37.27 -38.34
N ILE A 121 -11.06 36.96 -37.06
CA ILE A 121 -12.03 37.18 -36.00
C ILE A 121 -11.52 38.37 -35.16
N PRO A 122 -12.33 39.44 -34.92
CA PRO A 122 -11.85 40.62 -34.20
C PRO A 122 -11.80 40.36 -32.69
N LEU A 123 -10.64 40.57 -32.09
CA LEU A 123 -10.48 40.78 -30.65
C LEU A 123 -10.89 42.20 -30.31
N SER A 124 -11.92 42.37 -29.52
CA SER A 124 -12.24 43.63 -28.82
C SER A 124 -11.51 43.66 -27.48
N THR A 125 -10.57 44.57 -27.38
CA THR A 125 -9.92 44.95 -26.12
C THR A 125 -10.76 46.01 -25.40
N PRO A 126 -11.00 45.92 -24.08
CA PRO A 126 -11.52 47.02 -23.31
C PRO A 126 -10.36 47.94 -22.86
N THR A 127 -10.53 49.22 -23.14
CA THR A 127 -9.68 50.34 -22.80
C THR A 127 -9.69 50.58 -21.27
N VAL A 128 -8.50 50.65 -20.68
CA VAL A 128 -8.30 51.06 -19.27
C VAL A 128 -8.11 52.55 -19.25
N GLY A 129 -8.96 53.30 -18.53
CA GLY A 129 -8.78 54.69 -18.21
C GLY A 129 -7.96 54.87 -16.90
N PRO A 130 -7.33 56.04 -16.69
CA PRO A 130 -6.30 56.21 -15.67
C PRO A 130 -6.86 56.40 -14.25
N LEU A 131 -6.15 55.79 -13.30
CA LEU A 131 -6.31 55.91 -11.86
C LEU A 131 -5.84 57.31 -11.40
N ASN A 132 -6.71 57.99 -10.68
CA ASN A 132 -6.32 59.09 -9.79
C ASN A 132 -6.41 58.61 -8.34
N ASP A 133 -5.25 58.65 -7.68
CA ASP A 133 -5.12 58.54 -6.23
C ASP A 133 -5.52 59.88 -5.58
N PRO A 134 -6.17 59.94 -4.41
CA PRO A 134 -5.49 60.57 -3.29
C PRO A 134 -5.64 59.87 -1.94
N LEU A 135 -4.53 59.76 -1.25
CA LEU A 135 -4.42 59.63 0.19
C LEU A 135 -5.25 60.68 0.93
N ALA A 136 -6.11 60.27 1.86
CA ALA A 136 -6.49 61.11 3.01
C ALA A 136 -7.00 60.26 4.20
N ALA A 137 -6.23 60.38 5.27
CA ALA A 137 -6.65 60.50 6.67
C ALA A 137 -7.52 59.41 7.32
N VAL A 138 -6.89 58.65 8.21
CA VAL A 138 -7.52 57.92 9.32
C VAL A 138 -7.91 58.89 10.44
N PRO A 139 -9.08 58.82 11.05
CA PRO A 139 -9.25 59.17 12.44
C PRO A 139 -9.57 57.94 13.30
N ASN A 140 -8.80 57.83 14.35
CA ASN A 140 -8.96 56.93 15.47
C ASN A 140 -10.17 57.39 16.31
N ILE A 141 -11.21 56.53 16.51
CA ILE A 141 -12.21 56.76 17.54
C ILE A 141 -12.41 55.41 18.28
N GLY A 142 -12.09 55.50 19.55
CA GLY A 142 -12.21 54.41 20.50
C GLY A 142 -13.65 54.15 20.98
N SER A 143 -13.74 53.02 21.67
CA SER A 143 -14.70 52.65 22.71
C SER A 143 -16.20 52.56 22.40
N GLY A 144 -16.67 51.33 22.29
CA GLY A 144 -17.87 50.93 23.03
C GLY A 144 -19.24 51.30 22.49
N LEU A 145 -19.83 50.35 21.74
CA LEU A 145 -21.30 50.15 21.75
C LEU A 145 -21.63 48.70 21.36
N PRO A 146 -22.64 48.07 21.97
CA PRO A 146 -23.00 46.69 21.66
C PRO A 146 -23.73 46.60 20.31
N LEU A 147 -23.23 45.75 19.41
CA LEU A 147 -23.91 45.40 18.17
C LEU A 147 -25.26 44.72 18.48
N ALA A 148 -26.34 45.47 18.34
CA ALA A 148 -27.67 44.93 18.28
C ALA A 148 -27.80 44.07 17.02
N VAL A 149 -27.93 42.76 17.19
CA VAL A 149 -28.22 41.80 16.13
C VAL A 149 -29.66 42.05 15.64
N SER A 150 -29.81 42.41 14.36
CA SER A 150 -31.10 42.65 13.71
C SER A 150 -32.05 41.45 13.88
N PRO A 151 -33.34 41.67 14.06
CA PRO A 151 -34.34 40.63 14.25
C PRO A 151 -34.42 39.60 13.12
N GLU A 152 -34.04 39.95 11.90
CA GLU A 152 -34.07 39.10 10.71
C GLU A 152 -33.08 37.92 10.74
N LEU A 153 -31.96 38.00 11.48
CA LEU A 153 -31.01 36.89 11.62
C LEU A 153 -31.47 35.83 12.62
N LYS A 154 -32.45 36.16 13.51
CA LYS A 154 -33.02 35.18 14.44
C LYS A 154 -34.06 34.27 13.77
N ASP A 155 -34.70 34.72 12.70
CA ASP A 155 -35.67 33.88 11.97
C ASP A 155 -34.98 32.94 10.96
N LEU A 156 -33.82 33.29 10.43
CA LEU A 156 -33.03 32.38 9.59
C LEU A 156 -32.54 31.17 10.37
N SER A 157 -32.23 31.31 11.66
CA SER A 157 -31.78 30.19 12.50
C SER A 157 -32.92 29.24 12.87
N LYS A 158 -34.19 29.68 12.82
CA LYS A 158 -35.37 28.85 13.02
C LYS A 158 -35.78 28.10 11.77
N ASN A 159 -35.57 28.69 10.58
CA ASN A 159 -35.93 28.04 9.32
C ASN A 159 -34.90 26.98 8.87
N VAL A 160 -33.64 27.06 9.28
CA VAL A 160 -32.63 26.01 9.02
C VAL A 160 -32.88 24.73 9.83
N ARG A 161 -33.66 24.82 10.94
CA ARG A 161 -34.02 23.62 11.73
C ARG A 161 -35.19 22.82 11.13
N ASN A 162 -35.92 23.34 10.15
CA ASN A 162 -37.10 22.71 9.59
C ASN A 162 -36.94 22.22 8.14
N LEU A 163 -35.72 22.23 7.58
CA LEU A 163 -35.42 21.54 6.32
C LEU A 163 -34.89 20.14 6.60
N GLN A 164 -35.67 19.33 7.31
CA GLN A 164 -35.50 17.88 7.25
C GLN A 164 -36.28 17.37 6.03
N PRO A 165 -35.64 16.59 5.14
CA PRO A 165 -36.41 15.83 4.18
C PRO A 165 -37.28 14.84 4.96
N ALA A 166 -38.58 14.86 4.70
CA ALA A 166 -39.56 13.89 5.21
C ALA A 166 -39.24 12.53 4.60
N GLY A 167 -38.47 11.72 5.32
CA GLY A 167 -38.08 10.35 5.02
C GLY A 167 -37.39 9.82 6.24
N ASP A 168 -38.10 9.07 7.07
CA ASP A 168 -37.68 8.25 8.21
C ASP A 168 -36.33 8.69 8.86
N ALA A 169 -36.36 9.83 9.57
CA ALA A 169 -35.25 10.30 10.40
C ALA A 169 -35.13 9.33 11.59
N GLY A 170 -34.52 8.19 11.31
CA GLY A 170 -34.25 7.13 12.25
C GLY A 170 -33.53 7.67 13.49
N ARG A 171 -33.86 7.09 14.63
CA ARG A 171 -33.12 7.26 15.90
C ARG A 171 -31.63 7.34 15.62
N PRO A 172 -30.87 8.22 16.31
CA PRO A 172 -29.43 8.29 16.12
C PRO A 172 -28.84 6.90 16.30
N ILE A 173 -28.10 6.44 15.29
CA ILE A 173 -27.45 5.13 15.32
C ILE A 173 -26.42 5.09 16.46
N ARG A 174 -26.28 3.95 17.14
CA ARG A 174 -25.31 3.78 18.22
C ARG A 174 -23.88 4.08 17.74
N ARG A 175 -23.07 4.68 18.60
CA ARG A 175 -21.64 4.89 18.34
C ARG A 175 -20.98 3.55 18.00
N GLY A 176 -20.10 3.54 16.98
CA GLY A 176 -19.46 2.33 16.44
C GLY A 176 -20.21 1.69 15.25
N PHE A 177 -21.46 2.06 15.01
CA PHE A 177 -22.21 1.62 13.84
C PHE A 177 -22.17 2.72 12.77
N VAL A 178 -21.65 2.38 11.58
CA VAL A 178 -21.40 3.34 10.52
C VAL A 178 -22.25 3.02 9.31
N LEU A 179 -23.11 3.96 8.92
CA LEU A 179 -23.85 3.86 7.67
C LEU A 179 -23.02 4.44 6.52
N PRO A 180 -23.11 3.88 5.31
CA PRO A 180 -22.54 4.54 4.14
C PRO A 180 -23.14 5.94 3.99
N ALA A 181 -22.33 6.93 3.65
CA ALA A 181 -22.79 8.28 3.36
C ALA A 181 -23.77 8.27 2.18
N ALA A 182 -24.64 9.27 2.10
CA ALA A 182 -25.58 9.39 0.99
C ALA A 182 -24.81 9.45 -0.34
N GLY A 183 -25.09 8.50 -1.25
CA GLY A 183 -24.42 8.38 -2.53
C GLY A 183 -23.07 7.62 -2.51
N GLU A 184 -22.55 7.23 -1.35
CA GLU A 184 -21.35 6.38 -1.26
C GLU A 184 -21.68 4.97 -1.78
N ARG A 185 -20.86 4.47 -2.72
CA ARG A 185 -21.02 3.16 -3.35
C ARG A 185 -19.73 2.31 -3.31
N ARG A 186 -18.65 2.83 -2.76
CA ARG A 186 -17.36 2.13 -2.67
C ARG A 186 -17.36 1.19 -1.47
N PHE A 187 -18.21 0.16 -1.53
CA PHE A 187 -18.26 -0.96 -0.58
C PHE A 187 -18.85 -2.20 -1.26
N VAL A 188 -18.58 -3.36 -0.71
CA VAL A 188 -19.16 -4.63 -1.20
C VAL A 188 -20.65 -4.64 -0.84
N ALA A 189 -21.51 -4.78 -1.85
CA ALA A 189 -22.93 -4.50 -1.76
C ALA A 189 -23.70 -5.43 -0.80
N ASP A 190 -23.18 -6.62 -0.54
CA ASP A 190 -23.77 -7.68 0.29
C ASP A 190 -22.93 -8.05 1.51
N GLU A 191 -22.00 -7.18 1.95
CA GLU A 191 -21.12 -7.49 3.06
C GLU A 191 -21.11 -6.42 4.15
N VAL A 192 -21.00 -6.87 5.41
CA VAL A 192 -20.73 -6.05 6.58
C VAL A 192 -19.51 -6.56 7.34
N VAL A 193 -18.78 -5.64 7.92
CA VAL A 193 -17.59 -5.89 8.73
C VAL A 193 -17.83 -5.42 10.16
N LEU A 194 -17.42 -6.25 11.12
CA LEU A 194 -17.49 -5.95 12.54
C LEU A 194 -16.10 -6.10 13.16
N ASP A 195 -15.56 -5.02 13.73
CA ASP A 195 -14.35 -5.05 14.58
C ASP A 195 -14.80 -4.97 16.04
N ILE A 196 -14.96 -6.12 16.67
CA ILE A 196 -15.57 -6.25 17.99
C ILE A 196 -14.73 -7.13 18.93
N PRO A 197 -14.83 -6.93 20.26
CA PRO A 197 -14.27 -7.85 21.23
C PRO A 197 -14.77 -9.27 21.00
N ASN A 198 -13.96 -10.24 21.38
CA ASN A 198 -14.28 -11.65 21.15
C ASN A 198 -15.62 -12.03 21.82
N ILE A 199 -16.55 -12.53 21.03
CA ILE A 199 -17.88 -12.98 21.46
C ILE A 199 -17.91 -14.51 21.37
N PRO A 200 -18.53 -15.23 22.35
CA PRO A 200 -18.68 -16.68 22.25
C PRO A 200 -19.39 -17.11 20.97
N ALA A 201 -18.86 -18.10 20.27
CA ALA A 201 -19.38 -18.57 18.98
C ALA A 201 -20.89 -18.84 18.97
N PRO A 202 -21.51 -19.48 19.98
CA PRO A 202 -22.97 -19.69 19.98
C PRO A 202 -23.79 -18.38 19.98
N ALA A 203 -23.26 -17.33 20.59
CA ALA A 203 -23.91 -16.01 20.60
C ALA A 203 -23.77 -15.31 19.26
N LEU A 204 -22.61 -15.43 18.65
CA LEU A 204 -22.35 -14.91 17.31
C LEU A 204 -23.24 -15.58 16.26
N ASP A 205 -23.35 -16.92 16.31
CA ASP A 205 -24.22 -17.70 15.44
C ASP A 205 -25.71 -17.35 15.60
N ALA A 206 -26.14 -17.09 16.84
CA ALA A 206 -27.51 -16.68 17.11
C ALA A 206 -27.83 -15.30 16.49
N ILE A 207 -26.87 -14.35 16.54
CA ILE A 207 -26.99 -13.05 15.90
C ILE A 207 -27.02 -13.21 14.37
N ALA A 208 -26.08 -14.00 13.81
CA ALA A 208 -26.00 -14.25 12.38
C ALA A 208 -27.32 -14.82 11.84
N LYS A 209 -27.86 -15.86 12.48
CA LYS A 209 -29.16 -16.46 12.11
C LYS A 209 -30.33 -15.49 12.20
N ARG A 210 -30.39 -14.67 13.26
CA ARG A 210 -31.46 -13.68 13.45
C ARG A 210 -31.46 -12.65 12.34
N HIS A 211 -30.30 -12.22 11.90
CA HIS A 211 -30.13 -11.21 10.87
C HIS A 211 -29.90 -11.78 9.48
N ARG A 212 -30.04 -13.11 9.27
CA ARG A 212 -29.84 -13.79 7.98
C ARG A 212 -28.48 -13.44 7.36
N LEU A 213 -27.43 -13.60 8.15
CA LEU A 213 -26.05 -13.36 7.76
C LEU A 213 -25.26 -14.65 7.79
N THR A 214 -24.33 -14.80 6.87
CA THR A 214 -23.37 -15.90 6.82
C THR A 214 -21.97 -15.39 7.11
N LEU A 215 -21.29 -16.02 8.06
CA LEU A 215 -19.89 -15.70 8.35
C LEU A 215 -19.03 -16.23 7.20
N ILE A 216 -18.33 -15.33 6.50
CA ILE A 216 -17.45 -15.66 5.37
C ILE A 216 -15.97 -15.42 5.65
N GLY A 217 -15.65 -14.83 6.80
CA GLY A 217 -14.28 -14.65 7.26
C GLY A 217 -14.21 -14.10 8.67
N SER A 218 -13.17 -14.48 9.40
CA SER A 218 -12.86 -13.88 10.70
C SER A 218 -11.35 -13.90 10.95
N ARG A 219 -10.84 -12.82 11.57
CA ARG A 219 -9.44 -12.67 11.93
C ARG A 219 -9.31 -12.04 13.32
N GLY A 220 -8.61 -12.72 14.24
CA GLY A 220 -8.18 -12.09 15.49
C GLY A 220 -7.06 -11.08 15.18
N LEU A 221 -7.25 -9.83 15.55
CA LEU A 221 -6.30 -8.76 15.32
C LEU A 221 -5.44 -8.54 16.57
N ALA A 222 -4.13 -8.77 16.46
CA ALA A 222 -3.17 -8.44 17.52
C ALA A 222 -3.08 -6.92 17.75
N LEU A 223 -3.37 -6.16 16.72
CA LEU A 223 -3.34 -4.70 16.72
C LEU A 223 -4.42 -4.09 17.61
N THR A 224 -5.66 -4.56 17.55
CA THR A 224 -6.79 -4.05 18.31
C THR A 224 -7.12 -4.88 19.55
N GLY A 225 -6.74 -6.15 19.58
CA GLY A 225 -7.16 -7.15 20.55
C GLY A 225 -8.60 -7.62 20.34
N HIS A 226 -9.20 -7.27 19.21
CA HIS A 226 -10.53 -7.66 18.78
C HIS A 226 -10.47 -8.79 17.76
N THR A 227 -11.66 -9.24 17.32
CA THR A 227 -11.80 -10.08 16.14
C THR A 227 -12.55 -9.29 15.06
N LEU A 228 -11.97 -9.25 13.87
CA LEU A 228 -12.59 -8.70 12.68
C LEU A 228 -13.42 -9.82 12.03
N TYR A 229 -14.72 -9.61 11.93
CA TYR A 229 -15.63 -10.54 11.28
C TYR A 229 -16.11 -9.97 9.97
N ARG A 230 -16.23 -10.81 8.94
CA ARG A 230 -16.78 -10.48 7.63
C ARG A 230 -18.02 -11.34 7.39
N TRP A 231 -19.17 -10.70 7.26
CA TRP A 231 -20.46 -11.37 7.10
C TRP A 231 -21.11 -11.00 5.77
N ARG A 232 -21.70 -12.01 5.11
CA ARG A 232 -22.51 -11.83 3.90
C ARG A 232 -23.98 -11.73 4.25
N ILE A 233 -24.69 -10.88 3.50
CA ILE A 233 -26.15 -10.66 3.58
C ILE A 233 -26.80 -11.60 2.58
N GLU A 234 -27.57 -12.59 3.06
CA GLU A 234 -28.14 -13.63 2.20
C GLU A 234 -29.46 -13.24 1.52
N ASP A 235 -30.17 -12.25 2.04
CA ASP A 235 -31.54 -11.89 1.62
C ASP A 235 -31.62 -10.62 0.77
N GLY A 236 -30.49 -10.10 0.31
CA GLY A 236 -30.42 -8.96 -0.60
C GLY A 236 -30.84 -7.62 0.00
N ARG A 237 -31.00 -7.52 1.34
CA ARG A 237 -31.27 -6.23 1.99
C ARG A 237 -30.10 -5.27 1.81
N PRO A 238 -30.35 -3.97 1.69
CA PRO A 238 -29.29 -2.97 1.67
C PRO A 238 -28.39 -3.04 2.91
N VAL A 239 -27.08 -2.88 2.74
CA VAL A 239 -26.07 -2.87 3.82
C VAL A 239 -26.47 -1.90 4.94
N ALA A 240 -26.99 -0.72 4.59
CA ALA A 240 -27.43 0.28 5.57
C ALA A 240 -28.54 -0.23 6.50
N ASP A 241 -29.48 -1.02 5.97
CA ASP A 241 -30.60 -1.56 6.76
C ASP A 241 -30.15 -2.68 7.69
N VAL A 242 -29.21 -3.50 7.22
CA VAL A 242 -28.57 -4.53 8.06
C VAL A 242 -27.79 -3.89 9.20
N ILE A 243 -27.00 -2.85 8.94
CA ILE A 243 -26.25 -2.15 9.99
C ILE A 243 -27.19 -1.51 11.01
N ARG A 244 -28.33 -0.92 10.58
CA ARG A 244 -29.34 -0.40 11.51
C ARG A 244 -29.92 -1.51 12.40
N ALA A 245 -30.22 -2.67 11.81
CA ALA A 245 -30.72 -3.81 12.56
C ALA A 245 -29.69 -4.34 13.57
N LEU A 246 -28.42 -4.46 13.17
CA LEU A 246 -27.32 -4.88 14.03
C LEU A 246 -27.06 -3.89 15.17
N ALA A 247 -27.32 -2.60 14.98
CA ALA A 247 -27.22 -1.60 16.04
C ALA A 247 -28.19 -1.82 17.21
N GLY A 248 -29.23 -2.63 17.02
CA GLY A 248 -30.13 -3.10 18.09
C GLY A 248 -29.55 -4.22 18.96
N GLU A 249 -28.49 -4.91 18.51
CA GLU A 249 -27.86 -6.00 19.25
C GLU A 249 -26.95 -5.46 20.36
N GLN A 250 -27.29 -5.70 21.62
CA GLN A 250 -26.53 -5.18 22.76
C GLN A 250 -25.09 -5.71 22.85
N ARG A 251 -24.87 -6.91 22.33
CA ARG A 251 -23.57 -7.58 22.36
C ARG A 251 -22.60 -7.08 21.28
N LEU A 252 -23.10 -6.39 20.25
CA LEU A 252 -22.28 -5.81 19.22
C LEU A 252 -21.91 -4.37 19.60
N SER A 253 -20.64 -4.02 19.42
CA SER A 253 -20.12 -2.66 19.67
C SER A 253 -19.93 -1.85 18.39
N ALA A 254 -19.76 -2.53 17.24
CA ALA A 254 -19.49 -1.89 15.95
C ALA A 254 -20.00 -2.74 14.79
N ALA A 255 -20.42 -2.07 13.71
CA ALA A 255 -20.61 -2.66 12.39
C ALA A 255 -20.51 -1.56 11.33
N GLN A 256 -19.93 -1.88 10.17
CA GLN A 256 -19.77 -0.97 9.05
C GLN A 256 -19.85 -1.71 7.71
N PRO A 257 -20.00 -1.00 6.56
CA PRO A 257 -19.80 -1.59 5.25
C PRO A 257 -18.38 -2.16 5.10
N ASN A 258 -18.23 -3.20 4.26
CA ASN A 258 -16.90 -3.60 3.80
C ASN A 258 -16.48 -2.66 2.66
N PHE A 259 -15.88 -1.52 3.01
CA PHE A 259 -15.48 -0.50 2.04
C PHE A 259 -14.46 -1.01 1.05
N THR A 260 -14.45 -0.44 -0.15
CA THR A 260 -13.49 -0.77 -1.22
C THR A 260 -12.54 0.39 -1.50
N PHE A 261 -11.30 0.02 -1.81
CA PHE A 261 -10.18 0.92 -2.12
C PHE A 261 -9.61 0.55 -3.48
N THR A 262 -9.02 1.51 -4.19
CA THR A 262 -8.40 1.31 -5.50
C THR A 262 -6.94 1.71 -5.46
N LEU A 263 -6.11 0.96 -6.21
CA LEU A 263 -4.72 1.35 -6.46
C LEU A 263 -4.68 2.66 -7.23
N GLN A 264 -3.64 3.46 -6.97
CA GLN A 264 -3.51 4.79 -7.54
C GLN A 264 -2.52 4.78 -8.70
N GLU A 265 -2.92 4.18 -9.81
CA GLU A 265 -2.22 4.26 -11.10
C GLU A 265 -2.84 5.33 -11.97
N ALA A 266 -2.02 6.06 -12.72
CA ALA A 266 -2.45 6.83 -13.86
C ALA A 266 -1.91 6.17 -15.13
N SER A 267 -2.79 5.81 -16.03
CA SER A 267 -2.43 5.32 -17.32
C SER A 267 -2.09 6.49 -18.22
N SER A 268 -0.81 6.71 -18.52
CA SER A 268 -0.36 7.33 -19.80
C SER A 268 1.14 7.11 -19.95
N PRO A 269 1.59 6.44 -21.02
CA PRO A 269 2.96 6.54 -21.44
C PRO A 269 3.14 7.88 -22.12
N THR A 270 3.94 8.77 -21.56
CA THR A 270 4.52 9.91 -22.27
C THR A 270 5.91 9.50 -22.73
N GLU A 271 6.21 9.73 -24.02
CA GLU A 271 7.56 9.57 -24.55
C GLU A 271 8.50 10.55 -23.86
N GLY A 272 9.49 10.02 -23.13
CA GLY A 272 10.51 10.84 -22.50
C GLY A 272 11.40 10.00 -21.59
N ASP A 273 12.53 9.54 -22.13
CA ASP A 273 13.60 8.98 -21.32
C ASP A 273 14.48 10.13 -20.81
N PRO A 274 14.56 10.31 -19.52
CA PRO A 274 15.83 10.10 -18.83
C PRO A 274 15.62 9.10 -17.70
N ALA A 275 16.13 7.90 -17.93
CA ALA A 275 16.12 6.82 -17.00
C ALA A 275 16.42 7.31 -15.57
N GLN A 276 15.44 7.17 -14.68
CA GLN A 276 15.57 7.44 -13.26
C GLN A 276 15.97 8.87 -12.83
N TYR A 277 15.34 9.91 -13.44
CA TYR A 277 15.54 11.30 -12.99
C TYR A 277 15.31 11.48 -11.47
N ALA A 278 14.46 10.64 -10.85
CA ALA A 278 14.18 10.66 -9.42
C ALA A 278 15.45 10.45 -8.56
N VAL A 279 16.45 9.71 -9.06
CA VAL A 279 17.74 9.50 -8.36
C VAL A 279 18.45 10.83 -8.11
N ALA A 280 18.55 11.66 -9.15
CA ALA A 280 19.15 12.99 -9.04
C ALA A 280 18.26 13.95 -8.26
N LYS A 281 16.96 13.92 -8.52
CA LYS A 281 15.96 14.79 -7.88
C LYS A 281 15.92 14.63 -6.36
N LEU A 282 16.02 13.40 -5.87
CA LEU A 282 16.04 13.04 -4.45
C LEU A 282 17.46 13.01 -3.85
N ARG A 283 18.49 13.25 -4.65
CA ARG A 283 19.93 13.19 -4.27
C ARG A 283 20.31 11.83 -3.65
N LEU A 284 19.83 10.74 -4.29
CA LEU A 284 20.02 9.38 -3.75
C LEU A 284 21.49 8.95 -3.75
N ALA A 285 22.28 9.32 -4.75
CA ALA A 285 23.70 8.93 -4.82
C ALA A 285 24.50 9.41 -3.60
N GLU A 286 24.20 10.60 -3.10
CA GLU A 286 24.81 11.16 -1.91
C GLU A 286 24.20 10.59 -0.63
N ALA A 287 22.89 10.41 -0.59
CA ALA A 287 22.17 9.82 0.54
C ALA A 287 22.64 8.38 0.81
N HIS A 288 22.91 7.59 -0.25
CA HIS A 288 23.37 6.20 -0.15
C HIS A 288 24.79 6.06 0.43
N ARG A 289 25.57 7.13 0.45
CA ARG A 289 26.83 7.13 1.22
C ARG A 289 26.62 7.13 2.73
N LEU A 290 25.41 7.49 3.15
CA LEU A 290 25.05 7.62 4.57
C LEU A 290 24.12 6.51 5.05
N ALA A 291 23.20 6.03 4.19
CA ALA A 291 22.20 5.01 4.51
C ALA A 291 21.67 4.35 3.23
N ASN A 292 21.32 3.06 3.30
CA ASN A 292 20.78 2.26 2.19
C ASN A 292 19.52 1.47 2.57
N GLY A 293 19.00 1.62 3.79
CA GLY A 293 17.82 0.91 4.32
C GLY A 293 18.16 -0.38 5.06
N ASP A 294 19.41 -0.60 5.46
CA ASP A 294 19.85 -1.82 6.14
C ASP A 294 19.04 -2.09 7.42
N ASN A 295 18.62 -3.35 7.60
CA ASN A 295 17.90 -3.84 8.78
C ASN A 295 16.53 -3.16 9.01
N VAL A 296 15.95 -2.50 8.01
CA VAL A 296 14.62 -1.92 8.08
C VAL A 296 13.64 -2.80 7.32
N LEU A 297 12.49 -3.12 7.95
CA LEU A 297 11.38 -3.82 7.33
C LEU A 297 10.33 -2.80 6.85
N VAL A 298 10.08 -2.79 5.54
CA VAL A 298 9.04 -1.97 4.91
C VAL A 298 7.92 -2.88 4.42
N ALA A 299 6.72 -2.69 4.96
CA ALA A 299 5.54 -3.39 4.46
C ALA A 299 4.97 -2.64 3.24
N VAL A 300 4.68 -3.39 2.19
CA VAL A 300 3.99 -2.91 0.99
C VAL A 300 2.63 -3.59 0.94
N ILE A 301 1.57 -2.87 1.28
CA ILE A 301 0.18 -3.34 1.16
C ILE A 301 -0.31 -2.94 -0.23
N ASP A 302 -0.38 -3.92 -1.14
CA ASP A 302 -0.55 -3.66 -2.56
C ASP A 302 -1.14 -4.89 -3.29
N SER A 303 -0.95 -4.97 -4.58
CA SER A 303 -1.16 -6.16 -5.42
C SER A 303 0.04 -7.10 -5.36
N GLY A 304 0.00 -8.21 -6.12
CA GLY A 304 1.10 -9.18 -6.20
C GLY A 304 2.41 -8.55 -6.68
N ILE A 305 3.52 -8.87 -6.01
CA ILE A 305 4.87 -8.44 -6.37
C ILE A 305 5.58 -9.59 -7.10
N ASP A 306 6.24 -9.32 -8.22
CA ASP A 306 7.15 -10.27 -8.87
C ASP A 306 8.44 -10.41 -8.05
N VAL A 307 8.44 -11.34 -7.10
CA VAL A 307 9.59 -11.61 -6.24
C VAL A 307 10.77 -12.23 -6.99
N SER A 308 10.54 -12.72 -8.21
CA SER A 308 11.55 -13.31 -9.09
C SER A 308 12.25 -12.28 -9.98
N HIS A 309 11.72 -11.05 -10.03
CA HIS A 309 12.28 -9.98 -10.84
C HIS A 309 13.73 -9.69 -10.46
N PRO A 310 14.68 -9.58 -11.43
CA PRO A 310 16.10 -9.35 -11.14
C PRO A 310 16.38 -8.12 -10.27
N GLU A 311 15.57 -7.06 -10.40
CA GLU A 311 15.66 -5.85 -9.57
C GLU A 311 15.26 -6.07 -8.11
N LEU A 312 14.52 -7.15 -7.80
CA LEU A 312 13.94 -7.45 -6.48
C LEU A 312 14.47 -8.76 -5.88
N ALA A 313 15.49 -9.37 -6.49
CA ALA A 313 16.01 -10.66 -6.06
C ALA A 313 16.47 -10.63 -4.59
N GLY A 314 15.85 -11.45 -3.73
CA GLY A 314 16.19 -11.54 -2.31
C GLY A 314 15.74 -10.38 -1.42
N VAL A 315 15.01 -9.39 -1.95
CA VAL A 315 14.51 -8.23 -1.18
C VAL A 315 13.37 -8.61 -0.24
N VAL A 316 12.46 -9.51 -0.70
CA VAL A 316 11.28 -9.88 0.08
C VAL A 316 11.66 -10.79 1.24
N ALA A 317 11.40 -10.34 2.46
CA ALA A 317 11.66 -11.07 3.70
C ALA A 317 10.57 -12.09 4.02
N ALA A 318 9.31 -11.69 3.79
CA ALA A 318 8.13 -12.51 3.98
C ALA A 318 6.97 -11.96 3.13
N SER A 319 6.01 -12.82 2.84
CA SER A 319 4.81 -12.46 2.08
C SER A 319 3.55 -12.87 2.83
N TYR A 320 2.50 -12.09 2.66
CA TYR A 320 1.16 -12.37 3.16
C TYR A 320 0.14 -12.17 2.05
N ASP A 321 -0.75 -13.12 1.91
CA ASP A 321 -1.83 -13.05 0.94
C ASP A 321 -3.18 -12.94 1.66
N ALA A 322 -3.79 -11.76 1.59
CA ALA A 322 -5.14 -11.53 2.10
C ALA A 322 -6.23 -11.92 1.08
N ILE A 323 -5.84 -12.46 -0.08
CA ILE A 323 -6.73 -12.91 -1.15
C ILE A 323 -6.51 -14.40 -1.35
N THR A 324 -7.58 -15.18 -1.41
CA THR A 324 -7.48 -16.60 -1.74
C THR A 324 -7.24 -16.81 -3.23
N GLY A 325 -6.39 -17.76 -3.60
CA GLY A 325 -6.07 -18.13 -4.98
C GLY A 325 -4.59 -17.94 -5.32
N ASP A 326 -4.24 -18.18 -6.58
CA ASP A 326 -2.85 -18.07 -7.03
C ASP A 326 -2.34 -16.61 -6.96
N VAL A 327 -1.09 -16.46 -6.54
CA VAL A 327 -0.43 -15.15 -6.47
C VAL A 327 0.14 -14.82 -7.85
N GLU A 328 -0.61 -14.05 -8.62
CA GLU A 328 -0.11 -13.51 -9.88
C GLU A 328 0.67 -12.21 -9.63
N PRO A 329 1.88 -12.07 -10.20
CA PRO A 329 2.58 -10.80 -10.21
C PRO A 329 1.76 -9.72 -10.93
N HIS A 330 1.75 -8.51 -10.36
CA HIS A 330 1.00 -7.39 -10.91
C HIS A 330 1.91 -6.18 -11.15
N LEU A 331 1.59 -5.40 -12.17
CA LEU A 331 2.37 -4.22 -12.57
C LEU A 331 2.59 -3.26 -11.39
N HIS A 332 1.51 -2.90 -10.68
CA HIS A 332 1.56 -1.89 -9.63
C HIS A 332 2.42 -2.31 -8.43
N GLY A 333 2.15 -3.45 -7.80
CA GLY A 333 2.92 -3.90 -6.63
C GLY A 333 4.41 -4.11 -6.96
N THR A 334 4.72 -4.62 -8.17
CA THR A 334 6.10 -4.80 -8.64
C THR A 334 6.80 -3.45 -8.82
N ALA A 335 6.12 -2.46 -9.42
CA ALA A 335 6.64 -1.11 -9.58
C ALA A 335 6.92 -0.44 -8.21
N ILE A 336 5.96 -0.48 -7.29
CA ILE A 336 6.10 0.10 -5.95
C ILE A 336 7.26 -0.53 -5.18
N ALA A 337 7.38 -1.86 -5.22
CA ALA A 337 8.51 -2.57 -4.61
C ALA A 337 9.86 -2.12 -5.21
N GLY A 338 9.90 -1.93 -6.54
CA GLY A 338 11.09 -1.47 -7.25
C GLY A 338 11.52 -0.07 -6.88
N VAL A 339 10.60 0.87 -6.82
CA VAL A 339 10.89 2.26 -6.38
C VAL A 339 11.51 2.27 -4.99
N ILE A 340 11.02 1.43 -4.08
CA ILE A 340 11.56 1.34 -2.72
C ILE A 340 12.93 0.66 -2.72
N ALA A 341 13.10 -0.48 -3.41
CA ALA A 341 14.13 -1.45 -3.08
C ALA A 341 14.93 -2.04 -4.27
N ALA A 342 14.73 -1.55 -5.49
CA ALA A 342 15.50 -2.05 -6.64
C ALA A 342 17.00 -1.90 -6.41
N HIS A 343 17.77 -2.92 -6.84
CA HIS A 343 19.22 -2.97 -6.61
C HIS A 343 20.00 -3.68 -7.74
N GLY A 344 19.38 -3.85 -8.89
CA GLY A 344 20.01 -4.40 -10.09
C GLY A 344 20.50 -3.30 -11.03
N LYS A 345 19.77 -3.03 -12.11
CA LYS A 345 20.02 -1.92 -13.03
C LYS A 345 19.39 -0.63 -12.55
N LEU A 346 18.25 -0.74 -11.86
CA LEU A 346 17.57 0.38 -11.25
C LEU A 346 18.11 0.64 -9.84
N ILE A 347 18.02 1.88 -9.43
CA ILE A 347 18.41 2.35 -8.10
C ILE A 347 17.13 2.65 -7.32
N GLY A 348 16.77 1.77 -6.40
CA GLY A 348 15.72 2.01 -5.42
C GLY A 348 16.16 3.03 -4.36
N VAL A 349 15.21 3.64 -3.69
CA VAL A 349 15.50 4.65 -2.65
C VAL A 349 16.21 4.03 -1.45
N ALA A 350 15.88 2.79 -1.12
CA ALA A 350 16.48 2.04 -0.01
C ALA A 350 16.86 0.63 -0.49
N PRO A 351 17.95 0.48 -1.27
CA PRO A 351 18.25 -0.76 -2.00
C PRO A 351 18.63 -1.94 -1.11
N ARG A 352 18.87 -1.72 0.20
CA ARG A 352 19.20 -2.77 1.17
C ARG A 352 18.09 -3.01 2.21
N VAL A 353 16.93 -2.39 2.01
CA VAL A 353 15.73 -2.64 2.82
C VAL A 353 15.22 -4.08 2.61
N ARG A 354 14.48 -4.59 3.57
CA ARG A 354 13.76 -5.86 3.43
C ARG A 354 12.26 -5.57 3.34
N LEU A 355 11.60 -6.16 2.35
CA LEU A 355 10.17 -5.95 2.13
C LEU A 355 9.33 -7.04 2.80
N LEU A 356 8.20 -6.62 3.35
CA LEU A 356 7.06 -7.47 3.70
C LEU A 356 6.01 -7.26 2.61
N ALA A 357 5.86 -8.25 1.72
CA ALA A 357 4.93 -8.19 0.58
C ALA A 357 3.53 -8.61 1.02
N ILE A 358 2.55 -7.71 0.97
CA ILE A 358 1.19 -7.96 1.44
C ILE A 358 0.22 -7.75 0.28
N ARG A 359 -0.33 -8.86 -0.25
CA ARG A 359 -1.31 -8.81 -1.33
C ARG A 359 -2.71 -8.61 -0.75
N ALA A 360 -3.22 -7.38 -0.84
CA ALA A 360 -4.59 -7.01 -0.48
C ALA A 360 -5.45 -6.65 -1.69
N PHE A 361 -4.83 -6.55 -2.89
CA PHE A 361 -5.44 -6.22 -4.16
C PHE A 361 -5.13 -7.32 -5.18
N GLY A 362 -6.14 -7.79 -5.90
CA GLY A 362 -6.03 -8.86 -6.90
C GLY A 362 -6.08 -8.32 -8.32
N ALA A 363 -6.41 -9.21 -9.27
CA ALA A 363 -6.65 -8.89 -10.67
C ALA A 363 -8.15 -9.02 -11.01
N GLY A 364 -8.61 -8.43 -12.09
CA GLY A 364 -10.00 -8.53 -12.55
C GLY A 364 -11.01 -8.05 -11.51
N ALA A 365 -11.97 -8.89 -11.16
CA ALA A 365 -13.00 -8.57 -10.17
C ALA A 365 -12.45 -8.34 -8.74
N GLU A 366 -11.29 -8.89 -8.44
CA GLU A 366 -10.59 -8.76 -7.15
C GLU A 366 -9.62 -7.56 -7.12
N GLN A 367 -9.62 -6.71 -8.16
CA GLN A 367 -8.72 -5.56 -8.29
C GLN A 367 -8.88 -4.53 -7.16
N GLN A 368 -10.03 -4.54 -6.49
CA GLN A 368 -10.28 -3.67 -5.35
C GLN A 368 -9.85 -4.34 -4.04
N GLY A 369 -9.08 -3.60 -3.23
CA GLY A 369 -8.85 -3.94 -1.83
C GLY A 369 -10.10 -3.63 -1.01
N THR A 370 -10.36 -4.44 0.03
CA THR A 370 -11.47 -4.19 0.96
C THR A 370 -10.94 -3.81 2.33
N THR A 371 -11.79 -3.17 3.16
CA THR A 371 -11.48 -2.90 4.57
C THR A 371 -10.89 -4.13 5.26
N PHE A 372 -11.55 -5.28 5.09
CA PHE A 372 -11.14 -6.52 5.74
C PHE A 372 -9.69 -6.90 5.37
N ARG A 373 -9.37 -6.96 4.07
CA ARG A 373 -8.05 -7.35 3.56
C ARG A 373 -6.95 -6.37 3.96
N ILE A 374 -7.26 -5.06 3.92
CA ILE A 374 -6.28 -4.02 4.25
C ILE A 374 -5.96 -4.02 5.75
N VAL A 375 -6.98 -4.11 6.61
CA VAL A 375 -6.79 -4.15 8.06
C VAL A 375 -6.07 -5.43 8.49
N GLU A 376 -6.42 -6.57 7.89
CA GLU A 376 -5.74 -7.85 8.09
C GLU A 376 -4.26 -7.78 7.68
N GLY A 377 -3.97 -7.18 6.51
CA GLY A 377 -2.61 -6.97 6.03
C GLY A 377 -1.80 -6.02 6.93
N LEU A 378 -2.43 -4.95 7.43
CA LEU A 378 -1.79 -4.02 8.36
C LEU A 378 -1.47 -4.68 9.71
N ASP A 379 -2.38 -5.51 10.24
CA ASP A 379 -2.16 -6.28 11.46
C ASP A 379 -0.97 -7.23 11.29
N TRP A 380 -0.95 -7.97 10.16
CA TRP A 380 0.16 -8.86 9.82
C TRP A 380 1.50 -8.11 9.72
N ALA A 381 1.51 -6.91 9.11
CA ALA A 381 2.72 -6.08 9.02
C ALA A 381 3.27 -5.73 10.42
N VAL A 382 2.39 -5.38 11.35
CA VAL A 382 2.75 -5.08 12.75
C VAL A 382 3.32 -6.31 13.44
N GLU A 383 2.69 -7.48 13.29
CA GLU A 383 3.15 -8.74 13.88
C GLU A 383 4.53 -9.16 13.37
N HIS A 384 4.86 -8.82 12.11
CA HIS A 384 6.14 -9.15 11.47
C HIS A 384 7.19 -8.05 11.58
N GLY A 385 6.94 -7.04 12.43
CA GLY A 385 7.94 -6.05 12.80
C GLY A 385 8.20 -4.97 11.75
N ALA A 386 7.23 -4.68 10.89
CA ALA A 386 7.32 -3.54 9.98
C ALA A 386 7.66 -2.25 10.74
N ARG A 387 8.48 -1.41 10.13
CA ARG A 387 8.80 -0.08 10.65
C ARG A 387 8.19 1.02 9.78
N VAL A 388 8.01 0.75 8.51
CA VAL A 388 7.34 1.60 7.53
C VAL A 388 6.23 0.80 6.86
N VAL A 389 5.10 1.43 6.58
CA VAL A 389 4.02 0.85 5.77
C VAL A 389 3.74 1.77 4.60
N ASN A 390 3.91 1.25 3.40
CA ASN A 390 3.53 1.91 2.14
C ASN A 390 2.10 1.51 1.76
N MET A 391 1.24 2.49 1.51
CA MET A 391 -0.17 2.34 1.15
C MET A 391 -0.47 3.13 -0.12
N SER A 392 -0.21 2.49 -1.26
CA SER A 392 -0.35 3.11 -2.59
C SER A 392 -1.76 2.97 -3.16
N PHE A 393 -2.78 3.16 -2.34
CA PHE A 393 -4.20 3.04 -2.67
C PHE A 393 -5.03 4.16 -2.03
N ALA A 394 -6.27 4.33 -2.51
CA ALA A 394 -7.19 5.32 -1.99
C ALA A 394 -8.65 4.81 -2.00
N GLY A 395 -9.41 5.28 -1.04
CA GLY A 395 -10.81 4.93 -0.86
C GLY A 395 -11.57 5.97 -0.03
N PRO A 396 -12.80 5.63 0.43
CA PRO A 396 -13.59 6.49 1.30
C PRO A 396 -13.04 6.51 2.73
N ALA A 397 -13.60 7.37 3.59
CA ALA A 397 -13.40 7.32 5.03
C ALA A 397 -13.87 5.98 5.59
N ASP A 398 -13.04 5.36 6.41
CA ASP A 398 -13.26 4.01 6.94
C ASP A 398 -12.84 3.95 8.42
N PRO A 399 -13.80 3.92 9.36
CA PRO A 399 -13.51 3.94 10.78
C PRO A 399 -12.71 2.72 11.29
N ALA A 400 -12.88 1.54 10.70
CA ALA A 400 -12.09 0.37 11.11
C ALA A 400 -10.63 0.53 10.69
N LEU A 401 -10.40 1.01 9.46
CA LEU A 401 -9.06 1.33 8.98
C LEU A 401 -8.43 2.47 9.80
N GLU A 402 -9.16 3.55 10.08
CA GLU A 402 -8.71 4.67 10.92
C GLU A 402 -8.26 4.19 12.30
N ALA A 403 -9.06 3.34 12.96
CA ALA A 403 -8.72 2.76 14.25
C ALA A 403 -7.45 1.89 14.18
N ALA A 404 -7.29 1.10 13.12
CA ALA A 404 -6.12 0.27 12.90
C ALA A 404 -4.85 1.12 12.64
N LEU A 405 -4.95 2.17 11.81
CA LEU A 405 -3.84 3.10 11.53
C LEU A 405 -3.38 3.82 12.82
N ALA A 406 -4.31 4.31 13.63
CA ALA A 406 -3.98 4.94 14.90
C ALA A 406 -3.24 3.99 15.85
N LYS A 407 -3.62 2.72 15.89
CA LYS A 407 -2.95 1.68 16.68
C LYS A 407 -1.57 1.33 16.13
N ALA A 408 -1.44 1.17 14.81
CA ALA A 408 -0.17 0.89 14.14
C ALA A 408 0.85 2.02 14.42
N ARG A 409 0.44 3.29 14.29
CA ARG A 409 1.28 4.42 14.65
C ARG A 409 1.72 4.42 16.11
N LYS A 410 0.81 4.12 17.05
CA LYS A 410 1.16 3.97 18.48
C LYS A 410 2.18 2.87 18.73
N LYS A 411 2.18 1.81 17.90
CA LYS A 411 3.20 0.75 17.94
C LYS A 411 4.53 1.15 17.29
N GLY A 412 4.63 2.35 16.74
CA GLY A 412 5.87 2.91 16.20
C GLY A 412 6.04 2.78 14.68
N LEU A 413 5.00 2.42 13.93
CA LEU A 413 5.05 2.33 12.48
C LEU A 413 4.91 3.70 11.83
N VAL A 414 5.77 3.99 10.86
CA VAL A 414 5.64 5.15 9.97
C VAL A 414 4.67 4.77 8.85
N LEU A 415 3.55 5.47 8.75
CA LEU A 415 2.48 5.20 7.80
C LEU A 415 2.54 6.24 6.67
N ILE A 416 2.67 5.78 5.43
CA ILE A 416 2.83 6.63 4.25
C ILE A 416 1.80 6.21 3.20
N ALA A 417 1.11 7.18 2.60
CA ALA A 417 0.11 6.88 1.59
C ALA A 417 0.08 7.87 0.42
N ALA A 418 -0.39 7.37 -0.70
CA ALA A 418 -0.67 8.13 -1.91
C ALA A 418 -1.81 9.12 -1.68
N ALA A 419 -1.63 10.40 -2.06
CA ALA A 419 -2.64 11.45 -1.90
C ALA A 419 -3.93 11.18 -2.67
N GLY A 420 -3.86 10.41 -3.75
CA GLY A 420 -4.95 10.09 -4.67
C GLY A 420 -4.77 10.71 -6.05
N ASN A 421 -5.36 10.08 -7.06
CA ASN A 421 -5.27 10.46 -8.48
C ASN A 421 -6.64 10.83 -9.06
N ALA A 422 -7.58 11.30 -8.22
CA ALA A 422 -8.93 11.67 -8.63
C ALA A 422 -9.09 13.16 -9.01
N GLY A 423 -7.98 13.86 -9.10
CA GLY A 423 -7.91 15.26 -9.54
C GLY A 423 -8.07 16.30 -8.44
N PRO A 424 -7.85 17.58 -8.79
CA PRO A 424 -7.76 18.68 -7.82
C PRO A 424 -9.07 19.00 -7.09
N LYS A 425 -10.22 18.55 -7.61
CA LYS A 425 -11.55 18.75 -7.04
C LYS A 425 -12.05 17.54 -6.23
N SER A 426 -11.26 16.47 -6.15
CA SER A 426 -11.61 15.30 -5.37
C SER A 426 -11.77 15.65 -3.88
N PRO A 427 -12.76 15.09 -3.19
CA PRO A 427 -12.75 15.11 -1.73
C PRO A 427 -11.50 14.39 -1.20
N PRO A 428 -11.13 14.62 0.07
CA PRO A 428 -10.04 13.89 0.70
C PRO A 428 -10.25 12.37 0.59
N LEU A 429 -9.21 11.64 0.18
CA LEU A 429 -9.22 10.18 0.10
C LEU A 429 -8.37 9.56 1.21
N TYR A 430 -8.78 8.39 1.66
CA TYR A 430 -8.14 7.64 2.73
C TYR A 430 -7.37 6.43 2.17
N PRO A 431 -6.26 6.05 2.80
CA PRO A 431 -5.77 6.46 4.12
C PRO A 431 -4.99 7.80 4.16
N ALA A 432 -4.69 8.44 3.04
CA ALA A 432 -3.85 9.64 3.00
C ALA A 432 -4.39 10.79 3.85
N ALA A 433 -5.72 10.98 3.89
CA ALA A 433 -6.35 12.06 4.67
C ALA A 433 -6.41 11.77 6.19
N ASP A 434 -6.01 10.59 6.64
CA ASP A 434 -5.92 10.25 8.06
C ASP A 434 -4.75 11.03 8.73
N PRO A 435 -4.97 11.65 9.91
CA PRO A 435 -3.93 12.44 10.59
C PRO A 435 -2.71 11.61 11.02
N ASN A 436 -2.85 10.30 11.14
CA ASN A 436 -1.76 9.38 11.48
C ASN A 436 -0.86 9.05 10.28
N VAL A 437 -1.24 9.43 9.07
CA VAL A 437 -0.60 9.05 7.81
C VAL A 437 0.13 10.23 7.20
N ILE A 438 1.27 9.98 6.56
CA ILE A 438 2.03 10.95 5.77
C ILE A 438 1.50 10.87 4.33
N ALA A 439 0.71 11.86 3.93
CA ALA A 439 0.15 11.94 2.59
C ALA A 439 1.18 12.47 1.58
N VAL A 440 1.41 11.78 0.49
CA VAL A 440 2.39 12.14 -0.52
C VAL A 440 1.72 12.43 -1.86
N THR A 441 1.98 13.61 -2.42
CA THR A 441 1.59 13.98 -3.78
C THR A 441 2.73 13.77 -4.77
N ALA A 442 2.44 13.83 -6.07
CA ALA A 442 3.38 13.51 -7.14
C ALA A 442 3.80 14.74 -7.93
N THR A 443 5.08 14.80 -8.33
CA THR A 443 5.61 15.78 -9.28
C THR A 443 6.29 15.11 -10.47
N ASP A 444 6.44 15.87 -11.55
CA ASP A 444 7.23 15.50 -12.72
C ASP A 444 8.72 15.87 -12.57
N VAL A 445 9.47 15.72 -13.67
CA VAL A 445 10.90 16.03 -13.73
C VAL A 445 11.18 17.53 -13.52
N ASP A 446 10.26 18.41 -13.86
CA ASP A 446 10.37 19.86 -13.75
C ASP A 446 9.74 20.43 -12.46
N ASP A 447 9.39 19.55 -11.50
CA ASP A 447 8.71 19.86 -10.24
C ASP A 447 7.26 20.36 -10.39
N HIS A 448 6.63 20.20 -11.56
CA HIS A 448 5.22 20.50 -11.71
C HIS A 448 4.38 19.44 -11.02
N LEU A 449 3.30 19.88 -10.38
CA LEU A 449 2.37 18.97 -9.73
C LEU A 449 1.68 18.06 -10.77
N PHE A 450 1.63 16.76 -10.50
CA PHE A 450 0.86 15.83 -11.32
C PHE A 450 -0.59 16.29 -11.48
N ALA A 451 -1.04 16.45 -12.72
CA ALA A 451 -2.35 17.03 -13.03
C ALA A 451 -3.53 16.24 -12.43
N GLY A 452 -3.37 14.91 -12.30
CA GLY A 452 -4.34 14.01 -11.68
C GLY A 452 -4.30 14.00 -10.16
N ALA A 453 -3.31 14.63 -9.51
CA ALA A 453 -3.17 14.56 -8.06
C ALA A 453 -4.31 15.26 -7.32
N ASN A 454 -4.73 14.65 -6.22
CA ASN A 454 -5.63 15.30 -5.27
C ASN A 454 -4.91 16.44 -4.56
N ARG A 455 -5.70 17.44 -4.14
CA ARG A 455 -5.21 18.61 -3.38
C ARG A 455 -5.93 18.74 -2.06
N GLY A 456 -5.27 19.29 -1.05
CA GLY A 456 -5.91 19.53 0.24
C GLY A 456 -4.91 19.78 1.37
N SER A 457 -5.41 20.28 2.49
CA SER A 457 -4.61 20.59 3.69
C SER A 457 -3.94 19.35 4.33
N TYR A 458 -4.40 18.16 3.96
CA TYR A 458 -3.83 16.89 4.44
C TYR A 458 -2.51 16.54 3.74
N ILE A 459 -2.22 17.10 2.56
CA ILE A 459 -0.96 16.85 1.84
C ILE A 459 0.22 17.21 2.73
N ALA A 460 1.11 16.24 2.96
CA ALA A 460 2.28 16.41 3.81
C ALA A 460 3.49 16.92 3.02
N LEU A 461 3.82 16.28 1.90
CA LEU A 461 4.92 16.64 1.02
C LEU A 461 4.73 16.03 -0.37
N ALA A 462 5.57 16.44 -1.32
CA ALA A 462 5.63 15.92 -2.67
C ALA A 462 6.86 15.02 -2.88
N ALA A 463 6.81 14.16 -3.90
CA ALA A 463 7.97 13.42 -4.39
C ALA A 463 7.81 13.14 -5.90
N PRO A 464 8.88 12.75 -6.62
CA PRO A 464 8.80 12.30 -8.01
C PRO A 464 7.74 11.19 -8.18
N GLY A 465 6.87 11.33 -9.17
CA GLY A 465 5.79 10.37 -9.37
C GLY A 465 5.18 10.41 -10.78
N VAL A 466 5.81 11.10 -11.71
CA VAL A 466 5.39 11.13 -13.12
C VAL A 466 6.51 10.56 -13.98
N ASP A 467 6.17 9.60 -14.84
CA ASP A 467 7.10 8.95 -15.78
C ASP A 467 8.35 8.34 -15.10
N ILE A 468 8.13 7.68 -13.99
CA ILE A 468 9.18 6.98 -13.24
C ILE A 468 9.44 5.61 -13.86
N LEU A 469 10.69 5.35 -14.24
CA LEU A 469 11.10 4.02 -14.69
C LEU A 469 11.08 3.02 -13.54
N THR A 470 10.30 1.96 -13.68
CA THR A 470 10.05 0.95 -12.65
C THR A 470 10.12 -0.46 -13.22
N PRO A 471 10.39 -1.48 -12.40
CA PRO A 471 10.25 -2.86 -12.83
C PRO A 471 8.77 -3.21 -13.06
N ALA A 472 8.55 -4.11 -14.01
CA ALA A 472 7.26 -4.72 -14.32
C ALA A 472 7.40 -6.24 -14.29
N PRO A 473 6.33 -7.03 -14.08
CA PRO A 473 6.41 -8.49 -14.06
C PRO A 473 7.15 -9.09 -15.25
N HIS A 474 7.73 -10.28 -15.04
CA HIS A 474 8.46 -11.04 -16.05
C HIS A 474 9.76 -10.37 -16.54
N ALA A 475 10.49 -9.76 -15.59
CA ALA A 475 11.75 -9.05 -15.85
C ALA A 475 11.63 -7.89 -16.87
N ALA A 476 10.41 -7.35 -17.05
CA ALA A 476 10.16 -6.19 -17.88
C ALA A 476 10.38 -4.88 -17.11
N MET A 477 10.37 -3.76 -17.83
CA MET A 477 10.40 -2.41 -17.28
C MET A 477 9.22 -1.61 -17.83
N GLN A 478 8.75 -0.62 -17.07
CA GLN A 478 7.68 0.28 -17.48
C GLN A 478 7.91 1.70 -16.93
N LEU A 479 7.24 2.67 -17.52
CA LEU A 479 7.07 3.99 -16.92
C LEU A 479 5.80 3.98 -16.07
N SER A 480 5.91 4.44 -14.84
CA SER A 480 4.80 4.51 -13.89
C SER A 480 4.53 5.96 -13.48
N THR A 481 3.25 6.33 -13.47
CA THR A 481 2.81 7.67 -13.06
C THR A 481 1.73 7.57 -12.00
N GLY A 482 1.84 8.37 -10.93
CA GLY A 482 0.84 8.44 -9.89
C GLY A 482 1.41 8.83 -8.53
N THR A 483 0.52 9.26 -7.64
CA THR A 483 0.87 9.54 -6.24
C THR A 483 1.31 8.27 -5.48
N SER A 484 1.02 7.08 -6.00
CA SER A 484 1.53 5.78 -5.54
C SER A 484 3.04 5.71 -5.57
N VAL A 485 3.62 6.09 -6.72
CA VAL A 485 5.06 6.08 -6.97
C VAL A 485 5.77 7.09 -6.08
N ALA A 486 5.17 8.28 -5.92
CA ALA A 486 5.66 9.30 -5.01
C ALA A 486 5.66 8.82 -3.54
N ALA A 487 4.61 8.12 -3.11
CA ALA A 487 4.54 7.53 -1.76
C ALA A 487 5.63 6.47 -1.54
N ALA A 488 5.93 5.66 -2.55
CA ALA A 488 7.00 4.67 -2.51
C ALA A 488 8.39 5.33 -2.31
N HIS A 489 8.68 6.44 -2.99
CA HIS A 489 9.92 7.20 -2.77
C HIS A 489 10.03 7.66 -1.31
N VAL A 490 8.97 8.25 -0.74
CA VAL A 490 9.00 8.71 0.65
C VAL A 490 9.11 7.54 1.64
N SER A 491 8.52 6.39 1.32
CA SER A 491 8.65 5.16 2.13
C SER A 491 10.10 4.68 2.19
N GLY A 492 10.81 4.74 1.07
CA GLY A 492 12.25 4.47 1.02
C GLY A 492 13.06 5.46 1.85
N ILE A 493 12.78 6.78 1.75
CA ILE A 493 13.48 7.81 2.55
C ILE A 493 13.24 7.59 4.04
N ALA A 494 12.01 7.24 4.44
CA ALA A 494 11.72 6.90 5.84
C ALA A 494 12.54 5.68 6.32
N ALA A 495 12.79 4.70 5.45
CA ALA A 495 13.65 3.57 5.78
C ALA A 495 15.12 3.99 5.96
N LEU A 496 15.64 4.89 5.11
CA LEU A 496 16.98 5.45 5.31
C LEU A 496 17.14 6.16 6.66
N LEU A 497 16.11 6.92 7.08
CA LEU A 497 16.10 7.57 8.39
C LEU A 497 16.14 6.57 9.55
N LEU A 498 15.36 5.48 9.43
CA LEU A 498 15.25 4.45 10.45
C LEU A 498 16.50 3.56 10.53
N GLU A 499 17.23 3.36 9.44
CA GLU A 499 18.55 2.76 9.48
C GLU A 499 19.53 3.62 10.30
N ARG A 500 19.60 4.93 9.99
CA ARG A 500 20.49 5.88 10.67
C ARG A 500 20.19 6.01 12.16
N LYS A 501 18.90 5.98 12.52
CA LYS A 501 18.46 6.10 13.91
C LYS A 501 17.22 5.23 14.15
N PRO A 502 17.41 3.96 14.50
CA PRO A 502 16.31 3.01 14.71
C PRO A 502 15.32 3.39 15.81
N SER A 503 15.72 4.27 16.74
CA SER A 503 14.86 4.74 17.83
C SER A 503 13.90 5.88 17.44
N LEU A 504 13.93 6.37 16.19
CA LEU A 504 13.01 7.41 15.73
C LEU A 504 11.56 6.94 15.84
N ARG A 505 10.73 7.81 16.44
CA ARG A 505 9.28 7.64 16.48
C ARG A 505 8.65 8.19 15.19
N PRO A 506 7.44 7.75 14.83
CA PRO A 506 6.75 8.21 13.61
C PRO A 506 6.65 9.74 13.49
N ASP A 507 6.42 10.44 14.60
CA ASP A 507 6.38 11.91 14.63
C ASP A 507 7.70 12.56 14.31
N GLU A 508 8.79 11.95 14.76
CA GLU A 508 10.15 12.44 14.49
C GLU A 508 10.51 12.23 13.03
N VAL A 509 10.18 11.05 12.45
CA VAL A 509 10.36 10.79 11.02
C VAL A 509 9.54 11.78 10.19
N ARG A 510 8.24 11.96 10.51
CA ARG A 510 7.40 12.94 9.83
C ARG A 510 8.02 14.35 9.88
N ARG A 511 8.44 14.80 11.06
CA ARG A 511 9.04 16.12 11.25
C ARG A 511 10.30 16.29 10.41
N ILE A 512 11.18 15.29 10.38
CA ILE A 512 12.41 15.33 9.58
C ILE A 512 12.07 15.42 8.10
N LEU A 513 11.20 14.55 7.58
CA LEU A 513 10.78 14.57 6.19
C LEU A 513 10.21 15.94 5.77
N LEU A 514 9.41 16.58 6.62
CA LEU A 514 8.82 17.88 6.31
C LEU A 514 9.83 19.02 6.41
N SER A 515 10.77 18.98 7.38
CA SER A 515 11.74 20.04 7.57
C SER A 515 12.93 19.98 6.62
N SER A 516 13.19 18.82 6.02
CA SER A 516 14.24 18.63 5.00
C SER A 516 13.70 18.74 3.57
N ALA A 517 12.38 18.86 3.39
CA ALA A 517 11.81 19.01 2.07
C ALA A 517 12.26 20.29 1.41
N ARG A 518 12.67 20.22 0.14
CA ARG A 518 12.99 21.38 -0.68
C ARG A 518 11.70 22.11 -1.04
N HIS A 519 11.59 23.33 -0.59
CA HIS A 519 10.36 24.11 -0.72
C HIS A 519 9.97 24.33 -2.19
N LEU A 520 8.70 24.09 -2.50
CA LEU A 520 8.05 24.39 -3.77
C LEU A 520 6.81 25.25 -3.51
N GLY A 521 6.51 26.16 -4.46
CA GLY A 521 5.34 27.03 -4.37
C GLY A 521 5.58 28.36 -3.64
N ALA A 522 4.52 29.14 -3.48
CA ALA A 522 4.58 30.51 -2.96
C ALA A 522 4.55 30.60 -1.43
N LYS A 523 4.23 29.53 -0.74
CA LYS A 523 4.09 29.48 0.73
C LYS A 523 4.92 28.34 1.33
N PRO A 524 5.39 28.48 2.58
CA PRO A 524 6.15 27.42 3.26
C PRO A 524 5.43 26.07 3.34
N ARG A 525 4.10 26.10 3.24
CA ARG A 525 3.24 24.92 3.12
C ARG A 525 1.96 25.32 2.40
N ASP A 526 1.55 24.52 1.43
CA ASP A 526 0.32 24.72 0.68
C ASP A 526 -0.48 23.41 0.53
N ASN A 527 -1.62 23.49 -0.16
CA ASN A 527 -2.51 22.34 -0.38
C ASN A 527 -2.11 21.50 -1.61
N GLU A 528 -1.06 21.87 -2.32
CA GLU A 528 -0.59 21.22 -3.53
C GLU A 528 0.66 20.40 -3.27
N TYR A 529 1.71 21.02 -2.75
CA TYR A 529 3.01 20.38 -2.50
C TYR A 529 3.27 20.06 -1.02
N GLY A 530 2.37 20.44 -0.11
CA GLY A 530 2.61 20.31 1.33
C GLY A 530 3.82 21.15 1.78
N ALA A 531 4.82 20.49 2.34
CA ALA A 531 6.08 21.14 2.76
C ALA A 531 7.08 21.36 1.61
N GLY A 532 6.82 20.78 0.43
CA GLY A 532 7.71 20.79 -0.73
C GLY A 532 8.10 19.38 -1.17
N ILE A 533 9.09 19.28 -2.05
CA ILE A 533 9.56 18.00 -2.57
C ILE A 533 10.54 17.35 -1.60
N ALA A 534 10.40 16.04 -1.39
CA ALA A 534 11.27 15.25 -0.53
C ALA A 534 12.74 15.33 -0.98
N ASP A 535 13.64 15.33 -0.02
CA ASP A 535 15.09 15.33 -0.23
C ASP A 535 15.72 14.27 0.68
N ALA A 536 16.27 13.21 0.07
CA ALA A 536 16.81 12.10 0.84
C ALA A 536 18.11 12.48 1.56
N LEU A 537 18.99 13.24 0.90
CA LEU A 537 20.25 13.65 1.49
C LEU A 537 20.04 14.56 2.69
N ASP A 538 19.22 15.61 2.56
CA ASP A 538 18.95 16.53 3.66
C ASP A 538 18.24 15.82 4.82
N ALA A 539 17.34 14.89 4.51
CA ALA A 539 16.66 14.08 5.53
C ALA A 539 17.64 13.26 6.37
N VAL A 540 18.54 12.47 5.72
CA VAL A 540 19.48 11.63 6.46
C VAL A 540 20.61 12.44 7.12
N SER A 541 20.98 13.60 6.53
CA SER A 541 21.99 14.50 7.10
C SER A 541 21.50 15.23 8.35
N ALA A 542 20.19 15.46 8.46
CA ALA A 542 19.58 16.04 9.67
C ALA A 542 19.77 15.22 10.95
N LEU A 543 20.19 13.94 10.81
CA LEU A 543 20.50 13.03 11.91
C LEU A 543 22.00 13.02 12.28
N ALA A 544 22.86 13.70 11.53
CA ALA A 544 24.26 13.88 11.94
C ALA A 544 24.32 14.70 13.25
N PRO A 545 25.24 14.40 14.18
CA PRO A 545 25.45 15.30 15.30
C PRO A 545 25.80 16.67 14.71
N LYS A 546 25.10 17.73 15.15
CA LYS A 546 25.51 19.10 14.79
C LYS A 546 26.97 19.22 15.20
N SER A 547 27.86 19.36 14.22
CA SER A 547 29.24 19.73 14.50
C SER A 547 29.17 20.98 15.37
N ALA A 548 29.76 20.91 16.57
CA ALA A 548 29.90 22.10 17.40
C ALA A 548 30.59 23.14 16.52
N GLU A 549 29.88 24.18 16.15
CA GLU A 549 30.51 25.37 15.57
C GLU A 549 31.57 25.83 16.56
N LYS A 550 32.83 25.70 16.12
CA LYS A 550 33.99 26.24 16.82
C LYS A 550 34.09 27.74 16.57
#